data_b8dea3cef48ed67b93c441b873152c65
#
_entry.id   b8dea3cef48ed67b93c441b873152c65
#
_cell.length_a   1.000
_cell.length_b   1.000
_cell.length_c   1.000
_cell.angle_alpha   90.00
_cell.angle_beta   90.00
_cell.angle_gamma   90.00
#
_symmetry.space_group_name_H-M   'P 1'
#
loop_
_entity.id
_entity.type
_entity.pdbx_description
1 polymer ?
#
loop_
_entity_poly.entity_id
_entity_poly.type
_entity_poly.pdbx_seq_one_letter_code
_entity_poly.pdbx_strand_id
1 'polypeptide(L)'
;VIAISTAAVQLHHSLTEDHVWEGLIHFAVVFFAIWWAWMNFTWFATSFDTDDWLYRVLTIVQMGGVLVLAAGIPAVFDEHADFTVMIAGYVVMRLAMVTQWLRASRSAGRLRRATLTYAVGIAVVQALWLATMLLPTEVRPVFIVVLVAAELAVPVVAERTGTTPWHPHHITERYGLFTLIVLGESLLASANAIFEALHDS
;
A
#
# COMPACT_ATOMS: atom_id res chain seq x y z
N VAL A 1 -0.19 -1.09 -11.30
CA VAL A 1 0.65 -0.71 -12.44
C VAL A 1 1.24 0.68 -12.22
N ILE A 2 0.50 1.80 -12.38
CA ILE A 2 1.03 3.18 -12.36
C ILE A 2 2.00 3.44 -11.20
N ALA A 3 1.62 3.16 -9.96
CA ALA A 3 2.46 3.44 -8.80
C ALA A 3 3.78 2.62 -8.81
N ILE A 4 3.74 1.37 -9.27
CA ILE A 4 4.95 0.51 -9.38
C ILE A 4 5.85 1.04 -10.49
N SER A 5 5.27 1.39 -11.64
CA SER A 5 5.98 1.98 -12.77
C SER A 5 6.69 3.27 -12.37
N THR A 6 5.98 4.20 -11.70
CA THR A 6 6.57 5.45 -11.20
C THR A 6 7.73 5.18 -10.22
N ALA A 7 7.55 4.24 -9.29
CA ALA A 7 8.61 3.89 -8.33
C ALA A 7 9.84 3.28 -9.02
N ALA A 8 9.65 2.44 -10.05
CA ALA A 8 10.73 1.83 -10.80
C ALA A 8 11.55 2.87 -11.59
N VAL A 9 10.88 3.86 -12.20
CA VAL A 9 11.55 4.98 -12.90
C VAL A 9 12.38 5.81 -11.92
N GLN A 10 11.84 6.15 -10.75
CA GLN A 10 12.57 6.92 -9.73
C GLN A 10 13.77 6.15 -9.18
N LEU A 11 13.62 4.84 -8.96
CA LEU A 11 14.75 4.00 -8.56
C LEU A 11 15.85 4.01 -9.60
N HIS A 12 15.51 3.86 -10.90
CA HIS A 12 16.47 3.91 -11.99
C HIS A 12 17.27 5.24 -11.95
N HIS A 13 16.58 6.37 -11.79
CA HIS A 13 17.20 7.69 -11.70
C HIS A 13 18.19 7.79 -10.53
N SER A 14 17.78 7.34 -9.33
CA SER A 14 18.66 7.32 -8.15
C SER A 14 19.89 6.43 -8.33
N LEU A 15 19.76 5.32 -9.09
CA LEU A 15 20.89 4.42 -9.38
C LEU A 15 21.90 5.04 -10.35
N THR A 16 21.47 5.91 -11.27
CA THR A 16 22.34 6.60 -12.23
C THR A 16 23.04 7.81 -11.61
N GLU A 17 22.52 8.38 -10.53
CA GLU A 17 23.05 9.54 -9.82
C GLU A 17 23.94 9.20 -8.62
N ASP A 18 24.41 7.96 -8.47
CA ASP A 18 25.25 7.46 -7.35
C ASP A 18 24.57 7.47 -5.95
N HIS A 19 23.21 7.69 -5.88
CA HIS A 19 22.41 7.65 -4.65
C HIS A 19 21.78 6.27 -4.40
N VAL A 20 22.56 5.20 -4.63
CA VAL A 20 22.08 3.80 -4.66
C VAL A 20 21.36 3.39 -3.39
N TRP A 21 21.93 3.65 -2.21
CA TRP A 21 21.36 3.20 -0.95
C TRP A 21 20.08 3.95 -0.56
N GLU A 22 20.05 5.24 -0.78
CA GLU A 22 18.87 6.08 -0.53
C GLU A 22 17.73 5.68 -1.47
N GLY A 23 18.03 5.54 -2.76
CA GLY A 23 17.06 5.08 -3.76
C GLY A 23 16.47 3.71 -3.42
N LEU A 24 17.28 2.75 -2.98
CA LEU A 24 16.80 1.42 -2.58
C LEU A 24 15.90 1.48 -1.33
N ILE A 25 16.24 2.31 -0.34
CA ILE A 25 15.41 2.48 0.86
C ILE A 25 14.07 3.13 0.50
N HIS A 26 14.08 4.22 -0.27
CA HIS A 26 12.85 4.88 -0.71
C HIS A 26 11.98 3.94 -1.54
N PHE A 27 12.58 3.20 -2.47
CA PHE A 27 11.87 2.19 -3.25
C PHE A 27 11.24 1.12 -2.36
N ALA A 28 11.98 0.58 -1.39
CA ALA A 28 11.46 -0.43 -0.47
C ALA A 28 10.26 0.07 0.34
N VAL A 29 10.31 1.33 0.82
CA VAL A 29 9.21 1.96 1.55
C VAL A 29 7.97 2.14 0.65
N VAL A 30 8.16 2.68 -0.54
CA VAL A 30 7.08 2.88 -1.52
C VAL A 30 6.49 1.54 -1.96
N PHE A 31 7.32 0.58 -2.30
CA PHE A 31 6.88 -0.77 -2.69
C PHE A 31 6.09 -1.45 -1.57
N PHE A 32 6.58 -1.36 -0.32
CA PHE A 32 5.86 -1.89 0.84
C PHE A 32 4.48 -1.24 0.98
N ALA A 33 4.38 0.08 0.86
CA ALA A 33 3.10 0.79 0.98
C ALA A 33 2.10 0.34 -0.10
N ILE A 34 2.55 0.22 -1.37
CA ILE A 34 1.73 -0.25 -2.48
C ILE A 34 1.28 -1.70 -2.26
N TRP A 35 2.23 -2.58 -1.95
CA TRP A 35 1.97 -4.00 -1.74
C TRP A 35 1.03 -4.23 -0.55
N TRP A 36 1.24 -3.51 0.56
CA TRP A 36 0.43 -3.64 1.76
C TRP A 36 -1.01 -3.17 1.54
N ALA A 37 -1.19 -2.04 0.84
CA ALA A 37 -2.52 -1.55 0.48
C ALA A 37 -3.26 -2.55 -0.43
N TRP A 38 -2.57 -3.06 -1.46
CA TRP A 38 -3.12 -4.06 -2.37
C TRP A 38 -3.47 -5.37 -1.65
N MET A 39 -2.60 -5.85 -0.78
CA MET A 39 -2.79 -7.07 -0.01
C MET A 39 -4.01 -6.97 0.90
N ASN A 40 -4.13 -5.89 1.68
CA ASN A 40 -5.28 -5.66 2.56
C ASN A 40 -6.61 -5.65 1.78
N PHE A 41 -6.65 -4.97 0.63
CA PHE A 41 -7.84 -4.95 -0.21
C PHE A 41 -8.16 -6.32 -0.79
N THR A 42 -7.16 -7.05 -1.26
CA THR A 42 -7.32 -8.38 -1.86
C THR A 42 -7.91 -9.38 -0.87
N TRP A 43 -7.40 -9.41 0.36
CA TRP A 43 -7.93 -10.28 1.42
C TRP A 43 -9.32 -9.88 1.86
N PHE A 44 -9.62 -8.57 1.97
CA PHE A 44 -10.97 -8.10 2.24
C PHE A 44 -11.94 -8.53 1.14
N ALA A 45 -11.60 -8.29 -0.11
CA ALA A 45 -12.46 -8.62 -1.25
C ALA A 45 -12.76 -10.13 -1.34
N THR A 46 -11.78 -10.99 -1.04
CA THR A 46 -11.99 -12.44 -1.01
C THR A 46 -13.00 -12.88 0.06
N SER A 47 -13.04 -12.16 1.20
CA SER A 47 -13.88 -12.51 2.36
C SER A 47 -15.27 -11.87 2.32
N PHE A 48 -15.39 -10.65 1.81
CA PHE A 48 -16.56 -9.79 1.96
C PHE A 48 -16.96 -9.05 0.67
N ASP A 49 -16.79 -9.69 -0.49
CA ASP A 49 -17.28 -9.14 -1.77
C ASP A 49 -18.82 -9.18 -1.77
N THR A 50 -19.45 -8.01 -1.68
CA THR A 50 -20.92 -7.85 -1.72
C THR A 50 -21.41 -7.36 -3.07
N ASP A 51 -20.52 -6.97 -3.98
CA ASP A 51 -20.77 -6.46 -5.33
C ASP A 51 -21.94 -5.48 -5.48
N ASP A 52 -22.22 -4.67 -4.46
CA ASP A 52 -23.22 -3.61 -4.51
C ASP A 52 -22.62 -2.25 -4.89
N TRP A 53 -23.52 -1.26 -5.11
CA TRP A 53 -23.10 0.08 -5.55
C TRP A 53 -22.11 0.75 -4.57
N LEU A 54 -22.29 0.58 -3.25
CA LEU A 54 -21.43 1.20 -2.25
C LEU A 54 -20.05 0.54 -2.22
N TYR A 55 -19.99 -0.81 -2.38
CA TYR A 55 -18.72 -1.52 -2.54
C TYR A 55 -17.94 -0.98 -3.75
N ARG A 56 -18.63 -0.81 -4.89
CA ARG A 56 -18.03 -0.29 -6.11
C ARG A 56 -17.53 1.14 -5.95
N VAL A 57 -18.33 2.02 -5.30
CA VAL A 57 -17.92 3.41 -5.02
C VAL A 57 -16.69 3.45 -4.11
N LEU A 58 -16.67 2.69 -3.02
CA LEU A 58 -15.52 2.64 -2.12
C LEU A 58 -14.27 2.08 -2.81
N THR A 59 -14.43 1.13 -3.73
CA THR A 59 -13.33 0.63 -4.56
C THR A 59 -12.79 1.71 -5.50
N ILE A 60 -13.67 2.50 -6.13
CA ILE A 60 -13.27 3.65 -6.96
C ILE A 60 -12.52 4.70 -6.12
N VAL A 61 -13.01 4.98 -4.90
CA VAL A 61 -12.31 5.89 -3.97
C VAL A 61 -10.90 5.37 -3.64
N GLN A 62 -10.75 4.06 -3.39
CA GLN A 62 -9.42 3.48 -3.19
C GLN A 62 -8.53 3.60 -4.42
N MET A 63 -9.07 3.38 -5.63
CA MET A 63 -8.33 3.60 -6.88
C MET A 63 -7.87 5.06 -7.01
N GLY A 64 -8.75 6.03 -6.67
CA GLY A 64 -8.38 7.44 -6.57
C GLY A 64 -7.25 7.69 -5.58
N GLY A 65 -7.32 7.07 -4.40
CA GLY A 65 -6.26 7.11 -3.40
C GLY A 65 -4.92 6.58 -3.91
N VAL A 66 -4.93 5.48 -4.68
CA VAL A 66 -3.72 4.94 -5.33
C VAL A 66 -3.14 5.92 -6.35
N LEU A 67 -3.98 6.64 -7.10
CA LEU A 67 -3.50 7.65 -8.05
C LEU A 67 -2.84 8.84 -7.33
N VAL A 68 -3.44 9.30 -6.22
CA VAL A 68 -2.84 10.36 -5.38
C VAL A 68 -1.52 9.87 -4.78
N LEU A 69 -1.46 8.63 -4.27
CA LEU A 69 -0.23 8.02 -3.77
C LEU A 69 0.84 8.01 -4.86
N ALA A 70 0.49 7.55 -6.07
CA ALA A 70 1.41 7.49 -7.21
C ALA A 70 1.97 8.87 -7.59
N ALA A 71 1.12 9.91 -7.55
CA ALA A 71 1.53 11.29 -7.82
C ALA A 71 2.54 11.82 -6.77
N GLY A 72 2.52 11.28 -5.54
CA GLY A 72 3.46 11.66 -4.49
C GLY A 72 4.80 10.91 -4.53
N ILE A 73 4.93 9.85 -5.33
CA ILE A 73 6.16 9.04 -5.35
C ILE A 73 7.41 9.82 -5.75
N PRO A 74 7.40 10.68 -6.80
CA PRO A 74 8.62 11.41 -7.16
C PRO A 74 9.19 12.24 -6.01
N ALA A 75 8.35 12.94 -5.25
CA ALA A 75 8.78 13.78 -4.12
C ALA A 75 9.44 12.97 -2.97
N VAL A 76 9.21 11.66 -2.90
CA VAL A 76 9.87 10.79 -1.91
C VAL A 76 11.34 10.56 -2.27
N PHE A 77 11.69 10.66 -3.55
CA PHE A 77 13.06 10.45 -4.05
C PHE A 77 13.88 11.74 -4.18
N ASP A 78 13.28 12.90 -3.89
CA ASP A 78 13.99 14.18 -3.86
C ASP A 78 14.98 14.24 -2.68
N GLU A 79 15.97 15.14 -2.72
CA GLU A 79 16.96 15.37 -1.65
C GLU A 79 16.32 15.58 -0.27
N HIS A 80 15.14 16.20 -0.22
CA HIS A 80 14.34 16.43 0.98
C HIS A 80 13.07 15.61 0.89
N ALA A 81 13.20 14.28 0.98
CA ALA A 81 12.10 13.32 0.83
C ALA A 81 10.76 13.81 1.45
N ASP A 82 9.80 14.16 0.59
CA ASP A 82 8.45 14.60 1.00
C ASP A 82 7.41 13.48 0.79
N PHE A 83 6.91 12.96 1.90
CA PHE A 83 5.90 11.91 1.92
C PHE A 83 4.46 12.44 1.97
N THR A 84 4.24 13.75 1.98
CA THR A 84 2.93 14.38 2.27
C THR A 84 1.85 13.90 1.32
N VAL A 85 2.07 13.96 0.01
CA VAL A 85 1.08 13.56 -1.00
C VAL A 85 0.88 12.04 -0.98
N MET A 86 1.95 11.27 -0.83
CA MET A 86 1.88 9.81 -0.71
C MET A 86 1.04 9.39 0.49
N ILE A 87 1.26 10.01 1.66
CA ILE A 87 0.47 9.76 2.87
C ILE A 87 -0.98 10.18 2.68
N ALA A 88 -1.26 11.30 2.03
CA ALA A 88 -2.64 11.71 1.75
C ALA A 88 -3.40 10.67 0.92
N GLY A 89 -2.78 10.15 -0.15
CA GLY A 89 -3.35 9.04 -0.93
C GLY A 89 -3.60 7.78 -0.09
N TYR A 90 -2.64 7.45 0.77
CA TYR A 90 -2.74 6.31 1.69
C TYR A 90 -3.88 6.48 2.69
N VAL A 91 -4.06 7.68 3.26
CA VAL A 91 -5.19 7.99 4.16
C VAL A 91 -6.54 7.78 3.46
N VAL A 92 -6.69 8.26 2.22
CA VAL A 92 -7.92 8.05 1.44
C VAL A 92 -8.23 6.56 1.29
N MET A 93 -7.25 5.75 0.91
CA MET A 93 -7.42 4.30 0.80
C MET A 93 -7.80 3.66 2.13
N ARG A 94 -7.16 4.06 3.23
CA ARG A 94 -7.44 3.51 4.57
C ARG A 94 -8.81 3.89 5.09
N LEU A 95 -9.28 5.10 4.87
CA LEU A 95 -10.65 5.51 5.24
C LEU A 95 -11.70 4.71 4.47
N ALA A 96 -11.50 4.48 3.18
CA ALA A 96 -12.36 3.61 2.39
C ALA A 96 -12.35 2.16 2.93
N MET A 97 -11.17 1.63 3.28
CA MET A 97 -11.02 0.29 3.85
C MET A 97 -11.70 0.16 5.21
N VAL A 98 -11.51 1.13 6.13
CA VAL A 98 -12.20 1.17 7.43
C VAL A 98 -13.71 1.15 7.23
N THR A 99 -14.22 1.95 6.27
CA THR A 99 -15.65 1.99 5.94
C THR A 99 -16.15 0.63 5.44
N GLN A 100 -15.38 -0.06 4.60
CA GLN A 100 -15.72 -1.41 4.12
C GLN A 100 -15.74 -2.43 5.26
N TRP A 101 -14.76 -2.43 6.16
CA TRP A 101 -14.72 -3.31 7.32
C TRP A 101 -15.88 -3.04 8.32
N LEU A 102 -16.18 -1.75 8.59
CA LEU A 102 -17.31 -1.36 9.42
C LEU A 102 -18.64 -1.82 8.82
N ARG A 103 -18.76 -1.72 7.50
CA ARG A 103 -19.91 -2.19 6.78
C ARG A 103 -20.04 -3.72 6.87
N ALA A 104 -18.95 -4.45 6.60
CA ALA A 104 -18.93 -5.91 6.73
C ALA A 104 -19.31 -6.35 8.15
N SER A 105 -18.95 -5.61 9.19
CA SER A 105 -19.27 -5.93 10.57
C SER A 105 -20.77 -5.97 10.88
N ARG A 106 -21.60 -5.30 10.05
CA ARG A 106 -23.07 -5.28 10.24
C ARG A 106 -23.73 -6.58 9.81
N SER A 107 -23.14 -7.31 8.86
CA SER A 107 -23.63 -8.56 8.31
C SER A 107 -22.79 -9.79 8.68
N ALA A 108 -21.63 -9.60 9.32
CA ALA A 108 -20.65 -10.64 9.58
C ALA A 108 -21.04 -11.69 10.64
N GLY A 109 -22.15 -11.53 11.36
CA GLY A 109 -22.59 -12.48 12.38
C GLY A 109 -21.50 -12.81 13.41
N ARG A 110 -21.03 -14.07 13.44
CA ARG A 110 -19.97 -14.52 14.36
C ARG A 110 -18.62 -13.82 14.12
N LEU A 111 -18.36 -13.33 12.91
CA LEU A 111 -17.12 -12.66 12.53
C LEU A 111 -17.12 -11.15 12.85
N ARG A 112 -18.20 -10.63 13.45
CA ARG A 112 -18.31 -9.21 13.78
C ARG A 112 -17.14 -8.70 14.62
N ARG A 113 -16.61 -9.50 15.54
CA ARG A 113 -15.45 -9.12 16.35
C ARG A 113 -14.21 -8.97 15.47
N ALA A 114 -13.94 -9.91 14.58
CA ALA A 114 -12.81 -9.85 13.68
C ALA A 114 -12.89 -8.61 12.75
N THR A 115 -14.05 -8.41 12.10
CA THR A 115 -14.26 -7.25 11.21
C THR A 115 -14.13 -5.91 11.92
N LEU A 116 -14.64 -5.79 13.16
CA LEU A 116 -14.45 -4.58 13.97
C LEU A 116 -12.98 -4.40 14.40
N THR A 117 -12.28 -5.50 14.74
CA THR A 117 -10.85 -5.43 15.08
C THR A 117 -10.02 -4.93 13.90
N TYR A 118 -10.33 -5.39 12.68
CA TYR A 118 -9.72 -4.83 11.46
C TYR A 118 -10.01 -3.34 11.32
N ALA A 119 -11.28 -2.93 11.41
CA ALA A 119 -11.67 -1.53 11.25
C ALA A 119 -10.98 -0.62 12.26
N VAL A 120 -11.02 -0.98 13.55
CA VAL A 120 -10.41 -0.21 14.63
C VAL A 120 -8.89 -0.23 14.53
N GLY A 121 -8.29 -1.41 14.28
CA GLY A 121 -6.85 -1.55 14.13
C GLY A 121 -6.29 -0.67 13.01
N ILE A 122 -6.89 -0.72 11.82
CA ILE A 122 -6.51 0.11 10.68
C ILE A 122 -6.68 1.60 11.04
N ALA A 123 -7.80 2.00 11.65
CA ALA A 123 -8.06 3.39 12.01
C ALA A 123 -7.05 3.93 13.03
N VAL A 124 -6.74 3.13 14.07
CA VAL A 124 -5.78 3.51 15.12
C VAL A 124 -4.37 3.64 14.53
N VAL A 125 -3.91 2.65 13.76
CA VAL A 125 -2.57 2.70 13.16
C VAL A 125 -2.46 3.86 12.17
N GLN A 126 -3.52 4.14 11.40
CA GLN A 126 -3.55 5.31 10.50
C GLN A 126 -3.48 6.63 11.27
N ALA A 127 -4.19 6.77 12.39
CA ALA A 127 -4.10 7.95 13.24
C ALA A 127 -2.69 8.13 13.83
N LEU A 128 -2.03 7.03 14.21
CA LEU A 128 -0.64 7.05 14.68
C LEU A 128 0.33 7.45 13.56
N TRP A 129 0.12 6.98 12.32
CA TRP A 129 0.89 7.43 11.17
C TRP A 129 0.79 8.95 10.97
N LEU A 130 -0.40 9.52 11.04
CA LEU A 130 -0.60 10.97 10.97
C LEU A 130 0.07 11.69 12.15
N ALA A 131 0.01 11.13 13.36
CA ALA A 131 0.66 11.70 14.54
C ALA A 131 2.19 11.75 14.40
N THR A 132 2.82 10.81 13.67
CA THR A 132 4.28 10.85 13.44
C THR A 132 4.73 12.07 12.64
N MET A 133 3.85 12.66 11.83
CA MET A 133 4.17 13.89 11.09
C MET A 133 4.40 15.09 12.03
N LEU A 134 3.87 15.03 13.25
CA LEU A 134 4.04 16.06 14.29
C LEU A 134 5.34 15.85 15.11
N LEU A 135 6.03 14.72 14.94
CA LEU A 135 7.23 14.40 15.68
C LEU A 135 8.48 15.02 15.04
N PRO A 136 9.53 15.31 15.84
CA PRO A 136 10.84 15.68 15.31
C PRO A 136 11.41 14.62 14.36
N THR A 137 12.15 15.06 13.36
CA THR A 137 12.71 14.18 12.30
C THR A 137 13.62 13.08 12.86
N GLU A 138 14.34 13.37 13.93
CA GLU A 138 15.33 12.48 14.55
C GLU A 138 14.69 11.21 15.14
N VAL A 139 13.44 11.29 15.61
CA VAL A 139 12.76 10.13 16.22
C VAL A 139 11.86 9.38 15.25
N ARG A 140 11.50 9.99 14.11
CA ARG A 140 10.59 9.39 13.11
C ARG A 140 11.01 7.99 12.65
N PRO A 141 12.30 7.67 12.36
CA PRO A 141 12.67 6.35 11.88
C PRO A 141 12.30 5.22 12.84
N VAL A 142 12.44 5.45 14.15
CA VAL A 142 12.05 4.47 15.17
C VAL A 142 10.54 4.23 15.15
N PHE A 143 9.75 5.32 15.07
CA PHE A 143 8.29 5.22 15.02
C PHE A 143 7.82 4.54 13.72
N ILE A 144 8.46 4.79 12.59
CA ILE A 144 8.15 4.11 11.33
C ILE A 144 8.27 2.59 11.48
N VAL A 145 9.36 2.10 12.05
CA VAL A 145 9.56 0.66 12.28
C VAL A 145 8.47 0.09 13.19
N VAL A 146 8.15 0.79 14.29
CA VAL A 146 7.09 0.37 15.22
C VAL A 146 5.72 0.35 14.52
N LEU A 147 5.42 1.34 13.70
CA LEU A 147 4.14 1.43 12.98
C LEU A 147 4.02 0.39 11.87
N VAL A 148 5.10 0.08 11.17
CA VAL A 148 5.12 -1.05 10.21
C VAL A 148 4.81 -2.36 10.95
N ALA A 149 5.42 -2.59 12.11
CA ALA A 149 5.12 -3.76 12.93
C ALA A 149 3.65 -3.77 13.42
N ALA A 150 3.12 -2.60 13.80
CA ALA A 150 1.72 -2.46 14.18
C ALA A 150 0.75 -2.75 13.01
N GLU A 151 1.05 -2.26 11.80
CA GLU A 151 0.30 -2.58 10.58
C GLU A 151 0.24 -4.10 10.34
N LEU A 152 1.38 -4.78 10.44
CA LEU A 152 1.47 -6.23 10.27
C LEU A 152 0.75 -6.99 11.39
N ALA A 153 0.67 -6.42 12.58
CA ALA A 153 -0.03 -7.02 13.72
C ALA A 153 -1.56 -6.96 13.60
N VAL A 154 -2.13 -5.97 12.89
CA VAL A 154 -3.58 -5.80 12.75
C VAL A 154 -4.28 -7.07 12.27
N PRO A 155 -3.91 -7.67 11.11
CA PRO A 155 -4.54 -8.92 10.66
C PRO A 155 -4.31 -10.07 11.62
N VAL A 156 -3.12 -10.19 12.23
CA VAL A 156 -2.83 -11.26 13.18
C VAL A 156 -3.74 -11.18 14.41
N VAL A 157 -3.96 -9.98 14.94
CA VAL A 157 -4.85 -9.77 16.09
C VAL A 157 -6.31 -9.99 15.69
N ALA A 158 -6.73 -9.51 14.53
CA ALA A 158 -8.10 -9.66 14.04
C ALA A 158 -8.46 -11.14 13.83
N GLU A 159 -7.60 -11.90 13.14
CA GLU A 159 -7.81 -13.33 12.86
C GLU A 159 -7.83 -14.21 14.12
N ARG A 160 -7.19 -13.78 15.22
CA ARG A 160 -7.32 -14.46 16.52
C ARG A 160 -8.70 -14.32 17.14
N THR A 161 -9.48 -13.31 16.74
CA THR A 161 -10.86 -13.11 17.23
C THR A 161 -11.92 -13.81 16.38
N GLY A 162 -11.54 -14.28 15.20
CA GLY A 162 -12.38 -15.04 14.27
C GLY A 162 -11.74 -15.08 12.89
N THR A 163 -11.50 -16.28 12.38
CA THR A 163 -10.88 -16.48 11.06
C THR A 163 -11.84 -16.08 9.93
N THR A 164 -11.44 -15.11 9.13
CA THR A 164 -12.24 -14.67 7.97
C THR A 164 -12.20 -15.74 6.86
N PRO A 165 -13.34 -15.97 6.15
CA PRO A 165 -13.37 -16.93 5.06
C PRO A 165 -12.51 -16.41 3.89
N TRP A 166 -11.80 -17.31 3.24
CA TRP A 166 -11.01 -16.99 2.07
C TRP A 166 -11.01 -18.15 1.07
N HIS A 167 -10.84 -17.81 -0.21
CA HIS A 167 -10.81 -18.79 -1.29
C HIS A 167 -9.37 -18.95 -1.81
N PRO A 168 -8.72 -20.12 -1.57
CA PRO A 168 -7.32 -20.35 -1.94
C PRO A 168 -7.03 -20.07 -3.41
N HIS A 169 -7.91 -20.51 -4.30
CA HIS A 169 -7.76 -20.32 -5.73
C HIS A 169 -7.73 -18.83 -6.12
N HIS A 170 -8.67 -18.03 -5.60
CA HIS A 170 -8.74 -16.60 -5.88
C HIS A 170 -7.50 -15.86 -5.36
N ILE A 171 -7.02 -16.21 -4.17
CA ILE A 171 -5.81 -15.60 -3.59
C ILE A 171 -4.59 -15.94 -4.46
N THR A 172 -4.40 -17.22 -4.82
CA THR A 172 -3.29 -17.64 -5.67
C THR A 172 -3.28 -16.92 -7.01
N GLU A 173 -4.45 -16.81 -7.66
CA GLU A 173 -4.60 -16.11 -8.92
C GLU A 173 -4.23 -14.62 -8.80
N ARG A 174 -4.74 -13.93 -7.77
CA ARG A 174 -4.43 -12.51 -7.54
C ARG A 174 -2.96 -12.26 -7.25
N TYR A 175 -2.30 -13.11 -6.45
CA TYR A 175 -0.86 -13.00 -6.21
C TYR A 175 -0.06 -13.29 -7.49
N GLY A 176 -0.48 -14.27 -8.29
CA GLY A 176 0.11 -14.52 -9.60
C GLY A 176 0.02 -13.30 -10.52
N LEU A 177 -1.16 -12.68 -10.63
CA LEU A 177 -1.37 -11.46 -11.41
C LEU A 177 -0.51 -10.28 -10.88
N PHE A 178 -0.43 -10.09 -9.56
CA PHE A 178 0.43 -9.07 -8.98
C PHE A 178 1.90 -9.29 -9.34
N THR A 179 2.38 -10.54 -9.23
CA THR A 179 3.75 -10.91 -9.60
C THR A 179 4.03 -10.62 -11.08
N LEU A 180 3.10 -10.97 -11.97
CA LEU A 180 3.23 -10.68 -13.40
C LEU A 180 3.30 -9.18 -13.69
N ILE A 181 2.51 -8.36 -12.96
CA ILE A 181 2.57 -6.90 -13.06
C ILE A 181 3.96 -6.39 -12.64
N VAL A 182 4.46 -6.81 -11.48
CA VAL A 182 5.77 -6.39 -10.97
C VAL A 182 6.89 -6.80 -11.93
N LEU A 183 6.87 -8.03 -12.44
CA LEU A 183 7.86 -8.51 -13.42
C LEU A 183 7.77 -7.73 -14.73
N GLY A 184 6.56 -7.45 -15.23
CA GLY A 184 6.35 -6.65 -16.44
C GLY A 184 6.92 -5.24 -16.31
N GLU A 185 6.69 -4.57 -15.18
CA GLU A 185 7.25 -3.24 -14.90
C GLU A 185 8.79 -3.28 -14.77
N SER A 186 9.33 -4.33 -14.15
CA SER A 186 10.78 -4.50 -14.04
C SER A 186 11.44 -4.70 -15.41
N LEU A 187 10.83 -5.48 -16.28
CA LEU A 187 11.31 -5.69 -17.66
C LEU A 187 11.24 -4.40 -18.47
N LEU A 188 10.13 -3.65 -18.34
CA LEU A 188 9.95 -2.38 -19.04
C LEU A 188 11.00 -1.34 -18.59
N ALA A 189 11.24 -1.22 -17.28
CA ALA A 189 12.26 -0.34 -16.73
C ALA A 189 13.66 -0.71 -17.25
N SER A 190 13.98 -2.02 -17.28
CA SER A 190 15.27 -2.50 -17.81
C SER A 190 15.42 -2.23 -19.31
N ALA A 191 14.36 -2.41 -20.10
CA ALA A 191 14.39 -2.11 -21.52
C ALA A 191 14.59 -0.62 -21.79
N ASN A 192 13.92 0.27 -21.05
CA ASN A 192 14.07 1.70 -21.16
C ASN A 192 15.52 2.14 -20.82
N ALA A 193 16.10 1.59 -19.76
CA ALA A 193 17.49 1.85 -19.40
C ALA A 193 18.49 1.47 -20.51
N ILE A 194 18.25 0.33 -21.18
CA ILE A 194 19.08 -0.09 -22.33
C ILE A 194 18.91 0.87 -23.50
N PHE A 195 17.68 1.30 -23.80
CA PHE A 195 17.42 2.23 -24.90
C PHE A 195 18.08 3.59 -24.66
N GLU A 196 18.01 4.14 -23.44
CA GLU A 196 18.69 5.38 -23.06
C GLU A 196 20.21 5.25 -23.23
N ALA A 197 20.83 4.20 -22.72
CA ALA A 197 22.25 3.96 -22.87
C ALA A 197 22.72 3.83 -24.34
N LEU A 198 21.87 3.32 -25.21
CA LEU A 198 22.15 3.21 -26.65
C LEU A 198 22.00 4.54 -27.42
N HIS A 199 21.19 5.49 -26.90
CA HIS A 199 21.00 6.79 -27.53
C HIS A 199 22.07 7.81 -27.11
N ASP A 200 22.67 7.64 -25.93
CA ASP A 200 23.70 8.51 -25.38
C ASP A 200 25.13 8.10 -25.82
N SER A 201 25.25 6.99 -26.54
CA SER A 201 26.52 6.45 -27.10
C SER A 201 26.70 6.81 -28.57
#